data_1878a0e33d414c049800e2a0b147031c
#
_entry.id   1878a0e33d414c049800e2a0b147031c
#
_cell.length_a   1.000
_cell.length_b   1.000
_cell.length_c   1.000
_cell.angle_alpha   90.00
_cell.angle_beta   90.00
_cell.angle_gamma   90.00
#
_symmetry.space_group_name_H-M   'P 1'
#
loop_
_entity.id
_entity.type
_entity.pdbx_description
1 polymer ?
#
loop_
_entity_poly.entity_id
_entity_poly.type
_entity_poly.pdbx_seq_one_letter_code
_entity_poly.pdbx_strand_id
1 'polypeptide(L)'
;MNDSDRIKEKNENEILRRNFTKGSVKTILSISLLEHLCSTDLLAAKDKYTAKKWLHAVHEIGLGVKETKISQIQWQKQVEELFQNKIELNELLKLINFDQIEKSAKFVDNGARSIRPKLPRSNGYPKSLVFGSQVFALKKGRSVVPHGHNNMATAFIVLKGNFHGRHYDRISDEKDHMIIRPSIDDKFGPGQTSSISDEKDNVHWFKAEDEPAFIFNIHVLGLPNKKGPPRRTGRLYIDPEGEKLDNGLIRAPFIDSKKAHQKYG
;
A
#
# COMPACT_ATOMS: atom_id res chain seq x y z
N MET A 1 -7.28 -47.41 37.61
CA MET A 1 -6.77 -46.05 37.26
C MET A 1 -6.23 -45.45 38.57
N ASN A 2 -4.90 -45.28 38.63
CA ASN A 2 -4.18 -44.93 39.87
C ASN A 2 -4.30 -43.41 40.14
N ASP A 3 -4.27 -42.98 41.39
CA ASP A 3 -4.41 -41.54 41.77
C ASP A 3 -3.37 -40.64 41.07
N SER A 4 -2.20 -41.15 40.72
CA SER A 4 -1.17 -40.47 39.98
C SER A 4 -1.57 -40.12 38.53
N ASP A 5 -2.41 -40.96 37.91
CA ASP A 5 -2.89 -40.73 36.53
C ASP A 5 -3.97 -39.64 36.49
N ARG A 6 -4.83 -39.60 37.52
CA ARG A 6 -5.83 -38.50 37.68
C ARG A 6 -5.20 -37.12 37.93
N ILE A 7 -4.09 -37.09 38.66
CA ILE A 7 -3.38 -35.83 38.93
C ILE A 7 -2.67 -35.33 37.68
N LYS A 8 -2.09 -36.21 36.86
CA LYS A 8 -1.48 -35.84 35.56
C LYS A 8 -2.52 -35.28 34.58
N GLU A 9 -3.64 -35.96 34.42
CA GLU A 9 -4.70 -35.56 33.52
C GLU A 9 -5.36 -34.21 33.92
N LYS A 10 -5.46 -33.96 35.24
CA LYS A 10 -5.94 -32.68 35.77
C LYS A 10 -4.96 -31.55 35.52
N ASN A 11 -3.65 -31.78 35.66
CA ASN A 11 -2.62 -30.79 35.39
C ASN A 11 -2.47 -30.48 33.88
N GLU A 12 -2.56 -31.47 33.01
CA GLU A 12 -2.52 -31.25 31.56
C GLU A 12 -3.74 -30.45 31.07
N ASN A 13 -4.91 -30.74 31.58
CA ASN A 13 -6.13 -30.02 31.27
C ASN A 13 -6.10 -28.54 31.82
N GLU A 14 -5.46 -28.31 32.94
CA GLU A 14 -5.28 -26.94 33.48
C GLU A 14 -4.25 -26.12 32.69
N ILE A 15 -3.18 -26.76 32.20
CA ILE A 15 -2.17 -26.14 31.31
C ILE A 15 -2.79 -25.83 29.93
N LEU A 16 -3.59 -26.72 29.38
CA LEU A 16 -4.32 -26.51 28.13
C LEU A 16 -5.34 -25.37 28.25
N ARG A 17 -6.09 -25.31 29.34
CA ARG A 17 -7.04 -24.19 29.62
C ARG A 17 -6.30 -22.86 29.80
N ARG A 18 -5.18 -22.80 30.51
CA ARG A 18 -4.37 -21.57 30.66
C ARG A 18 -3.77 -21.09 29.34
N ASN A 19 -3.31 -21.99 28.49
CA ASN A 19 -2.77 -21.66 27.17
C ASN A 19 -3.88 -21.24 26.19
N PHE A 20 -5.05 -21.88 26.27
CA PHE A 20 -6.23 -21.52 25.50
C PHE A 20 -6.76 -20.12 25.87
N THR A 21 -6.86 -19.79 27.17
CA THR A 21 -7.32 -18.47 27.61
C THR A 21 -6.33 -17.36 27.27
N LYS A 22 -5.00 -17.58 27.38
CA LYS A 22 -3.99 -16.57 27.00
C LYS A 22 -3.89 -16.36 25.48
N GLY A 23 -4.07 -17.40 24.69
CA GLY A 23 -4.14 -17.31 23.21
C GLY A 23 -5.45 -16.68 22.75
N SER A 24 -6.57 -17.09 23.34
CA SER A 24 -7.91 -16.59 22.97
C SER A 24 -8.13 -15.12 23.34
N VAL A 25 -7.60 -14.65 24.47
CA VAL A 25 -7.72 -13.21 24.83
C VAL A 25 -6.91 -12.32 23.90
N LYS A 26 -5.72 -12.73 23.46
CA LYS A 26 -4.95 -11.97 22.45
C LYS A 26 -5.62 -12.02 21.07
N THR A 27 -6.19 -13.15 20.69
CA THR A 27 -6.91 -13.32 19.41
C THR A 27 -8.24 -12.57 19.43
N ILE A 28 -8.98 -12.59 20.54
CA ILE A 28 -10.26 -11.85 20.69
C ILE A 28 -10.02 -10.35 20.70
N LEU A 29 -8.96 -9.84 21.35
CA LEU A 29 -8.62 -8.41 21.32
C LEU A 29 -8.17 -7.95 19.92
N SER A 30 -7.42 -8.78 19.19
CA SER A 30 -7.03 -8.44 17.82
C SER A 30 -8.18 -8.58 16.83
N ILE A 31 -9.09 -9.53 17.00
CA ILE A 31 -10.30 -9.69 16.18
C ILE A 31 -11.28 -8.54 16.47
N SER A 32 -11.49 -8.16 17.74
CA SER A 32 -12.38 -7.04 18.08
C SER A 32 -11.85 -5.69 17.60
N LEU A 33 -10.51 -5.50 17.57
CA LEU A 33 -9.91 -4.28 17.01
C LEU A 33 -10.03 -4.26 15.49
N LEU A 34 -9.86 -5.41 14.82
CA LEU A 34 -10.03 -5.54 13.37
C LEU A 34 -11.51 -5.48 12.96
N GLU A 35 -12.41 -6.10 13.73
CA GLU A 35 -13.87 -5.99 13.54
C GLU A 35 -14.34 -4.56 13.82
N HIS A 36 -13.73 -3.86 14.78
CA HIS A 36 -13.98 -2.43 15.03
C HIS A 36 -13.42 -1.54 13.90
N LEU A 37 -12.31 -1.91 13.28
CA LEU A 37 -11.76 -1.22 12.08
C LEU A 37 -12.55 -1.60 10.82
N CYS A 38 -13.16 -2.79 10.78
CA CYS A 38 -14.02 -3.25 9.70
C CYS A 38 -15.49 -2.87 9.90
N SER A 39 -15.90 -2.46 11.12
CA SER A 39 -17.25 -1.93 11.33
C SER A 39 -17.35 -0.59 10.61
N THR A 40 -18.34 -0.47 9.73
CA THR A 40 -18.69 0.75 9.01
C THR A 40 -18.82 1.96 9.93
N ASP A 41 -19.07 1.77 11.22
CA ASP A 41 -19.27 2.82 12.21
C ASP A 41 -17.99 3.55 12.64
N LEU A 42 -16.81 2.88 12.68
CA LEU A 42 -15.55 3.55 13.00
C LEU A 42 -15.03 4.36 11.81
N LEU A 43 -15.29 3.88 10.59
CA LEU A 43 -15.01 4.61 9.36
C LEU A 43 -16.06 5.70 9.11
N ALA A 44 -17.30 5.50 9.56
CA ALA A 44 -18.40 6.46 9.43
C ALA A 44 -18.28 7.68 10.37
N ALA A 45 -17.49 7.62 11.44
CA ALA A 45 -17.24 8.78 12.29
C ALA A 45 -16.55 9.89 11.46
N LYS A 46 -17.17 11.08 11.40
CA LYS A 46 -16.66 12.25 10.66
C LYS A 46 -15.36 12.82 11.24
N ASP A 47 -14.92 12.34 12.40
CA ASP A 47 -13.78 12.89 13.11
C ASP A 47 -12.45 12.51 12.44
N LYS A 48 -11.63 13.52 12.17
CA LYS A 48 -10.26 13.34 11.69
C LYS A 48 -9.39 12.72 12.79
N TYR A 49 -8.43 11.92 12.37
CA TYR A 49 -7.45 11.31 13.25
C TYR A 49 -6.29 12.27 13.51
N THR A 50 -5.73 12.21 14.71
CA THR A 50 -4.38 12.74 14.91
C THR A 50 -3.38 11.93 14.07
N ALA A 51 -2.25 12.54 13.71
CA ALA A 51 -1.20 11.85 12.95
C ALA A 51 -0.76 10.53 13.60
N LYS A 52 -0.73 10.50 14.95
CA LYS A 52 -0.41 9.28 15.71
C LYS A 52 -1.48 8.20 15.54
N LYS A 53 -2.76 8.53 15.70
CA LYS A 53 -3.88 7.59 15.53
C LYS A 53 -3.93 7.06 14.09
N TRP A 54 -3.71 7.95 13.11
CA TRP A 54 -3.64 7.59 11.71
C TRP A 54 -2.51 6.59 11.41
N LEU A 55 -1.29 6.86 11.93
CA LEU A 55 -0.15 5.97 11.70
C LEU A 55 -0.36 4.57 12.32
N HIS A 56 -1.00 4.50 13.50
CA HIS A 56 -1.41 3.23 14.09
C HIS A 56 -2.43 2.50 13.21
N ALA A 57 -3.49 3.20 12.74
CA ALA A 57 -4.50 2.59 11.89
C ALA A 57 -3.90 2.03 10.59
N VAL A 58 -3.01 2.78 9.93
CA VAL A 58 -2.28 2.30 8.73
C VAL A 58 -1.42 1.09 9.06
N HIS A 59 -0.76 1.06 10.21
CA HIS A 59 0.03 -0.09 10.66
C HIS A 59 -0.85 -1.33 10.85
N GLU A 60 -1.98 -1.20 11.54
CA GLU A 60 -2.89 -2.30 11.83
C GLU A 60 -3.52 -2.91 10.56
N ILE A 61 -4.01 -2.08 9.63
CA ILE A 61 -4.52 -2.61 8.36
C ILE A 61 -3.41 -3.26 7.52
N GLY A 62 -2.18 -2.75 7.62
CA GLY A 62 -1.00 -3.35 7.00
C GLY A 62 -0.66 -4.73 7.59
N LEU A 63 -0.77 -4.91 8.91
CA LEU A 63 -0.69 -6.22 9.56
C LEU A 63 -1.82 -7.13 9.09
N GLY A 64 -3.05 -6.62 9.04
CA GLY A 64 -4.22 -7.35 8.60
C GLY A 64 -4.06 -7.98 7.21
N VAL A 65 -3.57 -7.23 6.22
CA VAL A 65 -3.33 -7.74 4.87
C VAL A 65 -2.14 -8.71 4.82
N LYS A 66 -1.09 -8.46 5.59
CA LYS A 66 0.09 -9.32 5.63
C LYS A 66 -0.20 -10.68 6.26
N GLU A 67 -1.04 -10.70 7.27
CA GLU A 67 -1.51 -11.91 7.96
C GLU A 67 -2.74 -12.56 7.28
N THR A 68 -3.15 -12.05 6.12
CA THR A 68 -4.32 -12.53 5.35
C THR A 68 -5.67 -12.46 6.09
N LYS A 69 -5.75 -11.63 7.14
CA LYS A 69 -7.00 -11.35 7.86
C LYS A 69 -7.97 -10.50 7.05
N ILE A 70 -7.44 -9.67 6.17
CA ILE A 70 -8.18 -8.91 5.15
C ILE A 70 -7.60 -9.18 3.76
N SER A 71 -8.41 -9.05 2.72
CA SER A 71 -7.94 -9.14 1.33
C SER A 71 -7.16 -7.88 0.93
N GLN A 72 -6.40 -7.95 -0.16
CA GLN A 72 -5.71 -6.79 -0.71
C GLN A 72 -6.70 -5.71 -1.17
N ILE A 73 -7.86 -6.10 -1.72
CA ILE A 73 -8.93 -5.15 -2.10
C ILE A 73 -9.53 -4.46 -0.86
N GLN A 74 -9.75 -5.19 0.23
CA GLN A 74 -10.21 -4.60 1.50
C GLN A 74 -9.17 -3.62 2.06
N TRP A 75 -7.89 -3.96 1.98
CA TRP A 75 -6.80 -3.07 2.38
C TRP A 75 -6.79 -1.78 1.53
N GLN A 76 -6.92 -1.89 0.20
CA GLN A 76 -7.01 -0.71 -0.69
C GLN A 76 -8.14 0.22 -0.25
N LYS A 77 -9.35 -0.31 -0.07
CA LYS A 77 -10.51 0.48 0.39
C LYS A 77 -10.26 1.17 1.73
N GLN A 78 -9.68 0.46 2.70
CA GLN A 78 -9.43 1.01 4.04
C GLN A 78 -8.31 2.05 4.04
N VAL A 79 -7.23 1.84 3.29
CA VAL A 79 -6.12 2.79 3.24
C VAL A 79 -6.50 4.07 2.51
N GLU A 80 -7.29 3.98 1.45
CA GLU A 80 -7.84 5.16 0.78
C GLU A 80 -8.74 5.97 1.72
N GLU A 81 -9.62 5.31 2.47
CA GLU A 81 -10.44 5.95 3.50
C GLU A 81 -9.58 6.64 4.56
N LEU A 82 -8.49 6.02 5.02
CA LEU A 82 -7.56 6.62 5.97
C LEU A 82 -6.88 7.87 5.42
N PHE A 83 -6.52 7.89 4.15
CA PHE A 83 -5.90 9.05 3.52
C PHE A 83 -6.90 10.16 3.21
N GLN A 84 -8.07 9.83 2.67
CA GLN A 84 -9.05 10.83 2.22
C GLN A 84 -9.82 11.45 3.36
N ASN A 85 -10.26 10.62 4.31
CA ASN A 85 -11.28 11.01 5.28
C ASN A 85 -10.78 11.08 6.71
N LYS A 86 -9.64 10.44 7.04
CA LYS A 86 -9.21 10.32 8.45
C LYS A 86 -7.98 11.15 8.80
N ILE A 87 -7.24 11.69 7.85
CA ILE A 87 -6.13 12.61 8.13
C ILE A 87 -6.28 13.87 7.31
N GLU A 88 -6.01 15.02 7.91
CA GLU A 88 -5.85 16.26 7.16
C GLU A 88 -4.50 16.27 6.44
N LEU A 89 -4.46 16.77 5.19
CA LEU A 89 -3.22 16.83 4.43
C LEU A 89 -2.12 17.57 5.19
N ASN A 90 -2.45 18.70 5.84
CA ASN A 90 -1.49 19.46 6.64
C ASN A 90 -0.89 18.68 7.82
N GLU A 91 -1.67 17.80 8.45
CA GLU A 91 -1.17 16.92 9.51
C GLU A 91 -0.25 15.83 8.96
N LEU A 92 -0.54 15.29 7.78
CA LEU A 92 0.35 14.36 7.09
C LEU A 92 1.66 15.05 6.68
N LEU A 93 1.60 16.26 6.12
CA LEU A 93 2.79 17.04 5.74
C LEU A 93 3.71 17.28 6.95
N LYS A 94 3.14 17.66 8.11
CA LYS A 94 3.89 17.80 9.38
C LYS A 94 4.49 16.47 9.82
N LEU A 95 3.72 15.37 9.78
CA LEU A 95 4.16 14.04 10.21
C LEU A 95 5.41 13.57 9.46
N ILE A 96 5.47 13.82 8.15
CA ILE A 96 6.61 13.42 7.30
C ILE A 96 7.72 14.47 7.22
N ASN A 97 7.55 15.63 7.88
CA ASN A 97 8.43 16.80 7.76
C ASN A 97 8.61 17.25 6.30
N PHE A 98 7.48 17.49 5.63
CA PHE A 98 7.47 17.77 4.19
C PHE A 98 8.26 19.01 3.80
N ASP A 99 8.24 20.09 4.62
CA ASP A 99 9.00 21.32 4.36
C ASP A 99 10.52 21.03 4.20
N GLN A 100 11.06 20.13 5.02
CA GLN A 100 12.46 19.73 4.91
C GLN A 100 12.69 18.87 3.66
N ILE A 101 11.74 17.99 3.31
CA ILE A 101 11.81 17.18 2.09
C ILE A 101 11.80 18.08 0.87
N GLU A 102 10.89 19.03 0.79
CA GLU A 102 10.76 19.95 -0.33
C GLU A 102 12.02 20.82 -0.50
N LYS A 103 12.52 21.43 0.58
CA LYS A 103 13.74 22.26 0.57
C LYS A 103 14.98 21.50 0.14
N SER A 104 15.08 20.20 0.49
CA SER A 104 16.26 19.37 0.20
C SER A 104 16.11 18.50 -1.04
N ALA A 105 14.96 18.55 -1.71
CA ALA A 105 14.68 17.70 -2.86
C ALA A 105 15.63 18.02 -4.03
N LYS A 106 16.35 16.99 -4.48
CA LYS A 106 17.17 17.05 -5.70
C LYS A 106 16.40 16.34 -6.80
N PHE A 107 15.90 17.11 -7.74
CA PHE A 107 15.18 16.58 -8.89
C PHE A 107 16.12 15.92 -9.88
N VAL A 108 15.60 14.92 -10.59
CA VAL A 108 16.29 14.22 -11.68
C VAL A 108 15.68 14.62 -13.03
N ASP A 109 16.47 14.51 -14.09
CA ASP A 109 16.01 14.87 -15.44
C ASP A 109 15.19 13.77 -16.11
N ASN A 110 15.18 12.59 -15.51
CA ASN A 110 14.44 11.45 -16.02
C ASN A 110 13.82 10.66 -14.86
N GLY A 111 12.51 10.44 -14.90
CA GLY A 111 11.76 9.73 -13.88
C GLY A 111 11.56 10.55 -12.60
N ALA A 112 11.44 9.85 -11.48
CA ALA A 112 11.13 10.41 -10.17
C ALA A 112 12.30 10.24 -9.19
N ARG A 113 12.60 11.28 -8.42
CA ARG A 113 13.51 11.16 -7.26
C ARG A 113 12.76 10.56 -6.08
N SER A 114 13.22 9.42 -5.57
CA SER A 114 12.68 8.80 -4.37
C SER A 114 13.39 9.33 -3.12
N ILE A 115 12.61 9.76 -2.12
CA ILE A 115 13.06 10.27 -0.83
C ILE A 115 12.35 9.46 0.26
N ARG A 116 13.06 8.98 1.27
CA ARG A 116 12.47 8.25 2.40
C ARG A 116 12.20 9.22 3.55
N PRO A 117 10.93 9.50 3.89
CA PRO A 117 10.60 10.31 5.05
C PRO A 117 10.94 9.55 6.34
N LYS A 118 11.33 10.30 7.37
CA LYS A 118 11.56 9.74 8.71
C LYS A 118 10.26 9.81 9.50
N LEU A 119 9.53 8.72 9.56
CA LEU A 119 8.34 8.62 10.40
C LEU A 119 8.73 8.43 11.88
N PRO A 120 7.98 9.04 12.83
CA PRO A 120 8.28 8.93 14.25
C PRO A 120 8.09 7.49 14.76
N ARG A 121 8.96 7.07 15.70
CA ARG A 121 8.95 5.72 16.31
C ARG A 121 9.01 5.74 17.85
N SER A 122 8.77 6.90 18.44
CA SER A 122 8.80 7.11 19.91
C SER A 122 7.51 7.78 20.38
N ASN A 123 7.38 7.98 21.70
CA ASN A 123 6.25 8.72 22.28
C ASN A 123 4.86 8.14 21.91
N GLY A 124 4.76 6.80 21.92
CA GLY A 124 3.52 6.08 21.63
C GLY A 124 3.19 5.91 20.15
N TYR A 125 4.12 6.16 19.23
CA TYR A 125 4.06 5.67 17.86
C TYR A 125 4.48 4.19 17.79
N PRO A 126 4.09 3.43 16.74
CA PRO A 126 4.54 2.06 16.56
C PRO A 126 6.07 1.98 16.52
N LYS A 127 6.66 1.07 17.30
CA LYS A 127 8.12 0.86 17.36
C LYS A 127 8.70 0.42 16.03
N SER A 128 7.94 -0.37 15.27
CA SER A 128 8.24 -0.80 13.91
C SER A 128 6.99 -0.66 13.06
N LEU A 129 7.16 -0.33 11.78
CA LEU A 129 6.07 -0.24 10.82
C LEU A 129 6.11 -1.45 9.91
N VAL A 130 4.95 -2.06 9.65
CA VAL A 130 4.81 -3.20 8.72
C VAL A 130 4.93 -2.76 7.26
N PHE A 131 4.92 -1.48 7.00
CA PHE A 131 5.01 -0.86 5.68
C PHE A 131 6.24 0.02 5.53
N GLY A 132 6.71 0.16 4.30
CA GLY A 132 7.66 1.18 3.89
C GLY A 132 6.96 2.44 3.41
N SER A 133 7.69 3.55 3.33
CA SER A 133 7.17 4.81 2.80
C SER A 133 8.19 5.55 1.96
N GLN A 134 7.71 6.29 0.96
CA GLN A 134 8.52 7.09 0.06
C GLN A 134 7.77 8.36 -0.35
N VAL A 135 8.52 9.42 -0.62
CA VAL A 135 8.05 10.60 -1.35
C VAL A 135 8.76 10.61 -2.70
N PHE A 136 8.00 10.66 -3.77
CA PHE A 136 8.54 10.89 -5.10
C PHE A 136 8.45 12.38 -5.42
N ALA A 137 9.61 12.97 -5.79
CA ALA A 137 9.74 14.34 -6.25
C ALA A 137 9.99 14.34 -7.76
N LEU A 138 9.17 15.10 -8.51
CA LEU A 138 9.19 15.11 -9.96
C LEU A 138 9.23 16.54 -10.50
N LYS A 139 9.97 16.72 -11.61
CA LYS A 139 9.82 17.87 -12.48
C LYS A 139 8.57 17.73 -13.34
N LYS A 140 8.06 18.83 -13.85
CA LYS A 140 6.96 18.84 -14.84
C LYS A 140 7.28 17.92 -16.02
N GLY A 141 6.30 17.11 -16.43
CA GLY A 141 6.42 16.17 -17.54
C GLY A 141 7.15 14.88 -17.21
N ARG A 142 7.78 14.76 -16.03
CA ARG A 142 8.43 13.53 -15.58
C ARG A 142 7.45 12.59 -14.91
N SER A 143 7.78 11.30 -14.85
CA SER A 143 6.83 10.32 -14.31
C SER A 143 7.46 9.26 -13.43
N VAL A 144 6.62 8.72 -12.53
CA VAL A 144 6.77 7.37 -12.03
C VAL A 144 6.32 6.47 -13.17
N VAL A 145 7.29 5.88 -13.89
CA VAL A 145 7.07 5.19 -15.17
C VAL A 145 6.16 3.96 -15.03
N PRO A 146 5.46 3.55 -16.10
CA PRO A 146 4.53 2.42 -16.07
C PRO A 146 5.16 1.14 -15.55
N HIS A 147 4.61 0.57 -14.49
CA HIS A 147 5.07 -0.72 -13.95
C HIS A 147 3.99 -1.37 -13.08
N GLY A 148 4.03 -2.69 -13.04
CA GLY A 148 3.27 -3.50 -12.10
C GLY A 148 4.15 -4.06 -10.99
N HIS A 149 3.53 -4.73 -10.04
CA HIS A 149 4.19 -5.33 -8.90
C HIS A 149 3.76 -6.77 -8.65
N ASN A 150 4.55 -7.47 -7.85
CA ASN A 150 4.20 -8.77 -7.28
C ASN A 150 4.33 -8.73 -5.75
N ASN A 151 3.39 -9.37 -5.07
CA ASN A 151 3.42 -9.58 -3.62
C ASN A 151 3.47 -8.28 -2.82
N MET A 152 2.77 -7.24 -3.28
CA MET A 152 2.70 -5.98 -2.56
C MET A 152 1.39 -5.21 -2.81
N ALA A 153 1.05 -4.36 -1.85
CA ALA A 153 0.01 -3.35 -1.99
C ALA A 153 0.60 -1.98 -1.67
N THR A 154 0.20 -0.97 -2.43
CA THR A 154 0.70 0.41 -2.28
C THR A 154 -0.45 1.39 -2.35
N ALA A 155 -0.42 2.41 -1.50
CA ALA A 155 -1.33 3.55 -1.58
C ALA A 155 -0.55 4.84 -1.77
N PHE A 156 -1.15 5.76 -2.50
CA PHE A 156 -0.58 7.05 -2.90
C PHE A 156 -1.47 8.19 -2.44
N ILE A 157 -0.85 9.32 -2.08
CA ILE A 157 -1.51 10.61 -1.90
C ILE A 157 -0.64 11.70 -2.49
N VAL A 158 -1.25 12.60 -3.26
CA VAL A 158 -0.56 13.78 -3.79
C VAL A 158 -0.35 14.77 -2.67
N LEU A 159 0.89 15.22 -2.47
CA LEU A 159 1.26 16.21 -1.46
C LEU A 159 1.26 17.61 -2.03
N LYS A 160 1.75 17.79 -3.26
CA LYS A 160 1.87 19.07 -3.95
C LYS A 160 1.92 18.88 -5.46
N GLY A 161 1.40 19.86 -6.22
CA GLY A 161 1.29 19.80 -7.67
C GLY A 161 0.19 18.87 -8.14
N ASN A 162 0.05 18.71 -9.46
CA ASN A 162 -0.95 17.86 -10.08
C ASN A 162 -0.26 16.73 -10.86
N PHE A 163 -0.94 15.61 -10.92
CA PHE A 163 -0.49 14.42 -11.66
C PHE A 163 -1.60 13.93 -12.58
N HIS A 164 -1.22 13.44 -13.75
CA HIS A 164 -2.06 12.57 -14.55
C HIS A 164 -1.71 11.12 -14.15
N GLY A 165 -2.66 10.42 -13.56
CA GLY A 165 -2.51 9.04 -13.08
C GLY A 165 -3.26 8.05 -13.97
N ARG A 166 -2.59 6.96 -14.36
CA ARG A 166 -3.18 5.86 -15.09
C ARG A 166 -2.94 4.55 -14.36
N HIS A 167 -4.00 3.78 -14.19
CA HIS A 167 -3.91 2.46 -13.61
C HIS A 167 -4.51 1.42 -14.56
N TYR A 168 -4.07 0.18 -14.38
CA TYR A 168 -4.54 -0.94 -15.18
C TYR A 168 -4.66 -2.17 -14.29
N ASP A 169 -5.74 -2.92 -14.46
CA ASP A 169 -5.85 -4.27 -13.94
C ASP A 169 -4.93 -5.20 -14.71
N ARG A 170 -4.17 -6.01 -14.01
CA ARG A 170 -3.37 -7.10 -14.58
C ARG A 170 -4.24 -8.32 -14.72
N ILE A 171 -4.57 -8.70 -15.95
CA ILE A 171 -5.47 -9.81 -16.26
C ILE A 171 -4.69 -11.14 -16.30
N SER A 172 -3.57 -11.17 -17.04
CA SER A 172 -2.71 -12.35 -17.16
C SER A 172 -1.30 -11.95 -17.60
N ASP A 173 -0.36 -12.87 -17.45
CA ASP A 173 0.97 -12.75 -18.01
C ASP A 173 1.18 -13.76 -19.11
N GLU A 174 1.78 -13.32 -20.20
CA GLU A 174 2.40 -14.14 -21.23
C GLU A 174 3.93 -14.17 -21.00
N LYS A 175 4.67 -14.88 -21.85
CA LYS A 175 6.12 -14.96 -21.71
C LYS A 175 6.80 -13.60 -21.75
N ASP A 176 6.42 -12.74 -22.70
CA ASP A 176 7.07 -11.47 -22.99
C ASP A 176 6.11 -10.27 -22.87
N HIS A 177 4.87 -10.47 -22.42
CA HIS A 177 3.83 -9.45 -22.32
C HIS A 177 3.00 -9.61 -21.05
N MET A 178 2.39 -8.52 -20.64
CA MET A 178 1.31 -8.51 -19.65
C MET A 178 0.02 -8.10 -20.33
N ILE A 179 -1.05 -8.87 -20.13
CA ILE A 179 -2.40 -8.46 -20.59
C ILE A 179 -2.99 -7.58 -19.51
N ILE A 180 -3.29 -6.34 -19.88
CA ILE A 180 -3.82 -5.33 -18.96
C ILE A 180 -5.14 -4.76 -19.46
N ARG A 181 -5.94 -4.24 -18.50
CA ARG A 181 -7.17 -3.49 -18.78
C ARG A 181 -7.07 -2.12 -18.12
N PRO A 182 -7.28 -1.01 -18.86
CA PRO A 182 -7.38 0.31 -18.25
C PRO A 182 -8.48 0.34 -17.18
N SER A 183 -8.17 0.89 -16.02
CA SER A 183 -9.09 1.02 -14.89
C SER A 183 -9.24 2.46 -14.42
N ILE A 184 -8.15 3.24 -14.43
CA ILE A 184 -8.14 4.67 -14.07
C ILE A 184 -7.34 5.43 -15.15
N ASP A 185 -7.88 6.56 -15.59
CA ASP A 185 -7.18 7.58 -16.39
C ASP A 185 -7.72 8.94 -15.94
N ASP A 186 -7.07 9.55 -14.94
CA ASP A 186 -7.62 10.73 -14.27
C ASP A 186 -6.51 11.67 -13.74
N LYS A 187 -6.92 12.87 -13.34
CA LYS A 187 -6.07 13.87 -12.71
C LYS A 187 -6.13 13.77 -11.20
N PHE A 188 -4.97 13.87 -10.57
CA PHE A 188 -4.81 13.83 -9.13
C PHE A 188 -4.13 15.11 -8.64
N GLY A 189 -4.84 15.88 -7.81
CA GLY A 189 -4.32 17.07 -7.12
C GLY A 189 -4.02 16.79 -5.63
N PRO A 190 -3.52 17.81 -4.90
CA PRO A 190 -3.18 17.68 -3.48
C PRO A 190 -4.31 17.10 -2.64
N GLY A 191 -4.00 16.09 -1.83
CA GLY A 191 -4.95 15.35 -0.99
C GLY A 191 -5.70 14.22 -1.70
N GLN A 192 -5.67 14.13 -3.02
CA GLN A 192 -6.28 13.02 -3.75
C GLN A 192 -5.40 11.77 -3.69
N THR A 193 -6.05 10.61 -3.67
CA THR A 193 -5.43 9.32 -3.37
C THR A 193 -5.78 8.26 -4.41
N SER A 194 -4.94 7.25 -4.50
CA SER A 194 -5.24 6.00 -5.18
C SER A 194 -4.45 4.86 -4.53
N SER A 195 -4.81 3.63 -4.83
CA SER A 195 -4.08 2.45 -4.35
C SER A 195 -4.01 1.36 -5.41
N ILE A 196 -3.05 0.48 -5.25
CA ILE A 196 -2.80 -0.66 -6.11
C ILE A 196 -2.51 -1.91 -5.30
N SER A 197 -2.76 -3.07 -5.88
CA SER A 197 -2.39 -4.36 -5.28
C SER A 197 -2.16 -5.43 -6.35
N ASP A 198 -1.86 -6.67 -5.94
CA ASP A 198 -1.84 -7.80 -6.89
C ASP A 198 -3.24 -8.15 -7.43
N GLU A 199 -4.30 -7.72 -6.73
CA GLU A 199 -5.68 -8.10 -7.04
C GLU A 199 -6.44 -7.04 -7.87
N LYS A 200 -6.04 -5.76 -7.77
CA LYS A 200 -6.70 -4.65 -8.45
C LYS A 200 -5.73 -3.51 -8.74
N ASP A 201 -5.89 -2.86 -9.88
CA ASP A 201 -5.11 -1.68 -10.31
C ASP A 201 -3.58 -1.90 -10.28
N ASN A 202 -3.12 -3.15 -10.49
CA ASN A 202 -1.73 -3.58 -10.25
C ASN A 202 -0.69 -2.73 -10.98
N VAL A 203 -0.95 -2.35 -12.21
CA VAL A 203 -0.06 -1.48 -12.99
C VAL A 203 -0.44 -0.03 -12.79
N HIS A 204 0.55 0.82 -12.60
CA HIS A 204 0.32 2.25 -12.42
C HIS A 204 1.39 3.10 -13.08
N TRP A 205 0.99 4.31 -13.41
CA TRP A 205 1.82 5.35 -14.02
C TRP A 205 1.34 6.73 -13.54
N PHE A 206 2.24 7.56 -13.00
CA PHE A 206 1.94 8.94 -12.61
C PHE A 206 2.86 9.91 -13.31
N LYS A 207 2.31 10.81 -14.12
CA LYS A 207 3.03 11.88 -14.81
C LYS A 207 2.75 13.22 -14.13
N ALA A 208 3.79 13.95 -13.74
CA ALA A 208 3.66 15.27 -13.14
C ALA A 208 3.23 16.31 -14.19
N GLU A 209 2.19 17.09 -13.89
CA GLU A 209 1.72 18.19 -14.72
C GLU A 209 2.28 19.53 -14.27
N ASP A 210 2.74 19.64 -13.02
CA ASP A 210 3.33 20.85 -12.41
C ASP A 210 4.79 20.63 -11.99
N GLU A 211 5.47 21.72 -11.60
CA GLU A 211 6.80 21.71 -11.01
C GLU A 211 6.85 22.68 -9.83
N PRO A 212 7.31 22.25 -8.65
CA PRO A 212 7.62 20.86 -8.31
C PRO A 212 6.36 20.06 -7.97
N ALA A 213 6.38 18.76 -8.26
CA ALA A 213 5.30 17.85 -7.91
C ALA A 213 5.79 16.75 -6.96
N PHE A 214 4.97 16.44 -5.94
CA PHE A 214 5.31 15.46 -4.90
C PHE A 214 4.14 14.51 -4.64
N ILE A 215 4.43 13.22 -4.63
CA ILE A 215 3.47 12.17 -4.27
C ILE A 215 4.08 11.29 -3.17
N PHE A 216 3.36 11.08 -2.08
CA PHE A 216 3.74 10.20 -1.00
C PHE A 216 3.12 8.83 -1.20
N ASN A 217 3.88 7.77 -0.94
CA ASN A 217 3.34 6.43 -0.90
C ASN A 217 3.70 5.67 0.37
N ILE A 218 2.84 4.72 0.71
CA ILE A 218 3.11 3.65 1.64
C ILE A 218 2.96 2.32 0.91
N HIS A 219 3.78 1.31 1.28
CA HIS A 219 3.73 0.00 0.64
C HIS A 219 3.95 -1.13 1.63
N VAL A 220 3.12 -2.15 1.55
CA VAL A 220 3.26 -3.41 2.29
C VAL A 220 3.85 -4.45 1.36
N LEU A 221 5.03 -4.96 1.72
CA LEU A 221 5.78 -5.93 0.92
C LEU A 221 5.63 -7.35 1.46
N GLY A 222 5.88 -8.34 0.58
CA GLY A 222 5.88 -9.75 0.95
C GLY A 222 4.48 -10.26 1.26
N LEU A 223 3.48 -9.76 0.55
CA LEU A 223 2.11 -10.27 0.64
C LEU A 223 2.02 -11.67 0.03
N PRO A 224 1.24 -12.58 0.64
CA PRO A 224 1.02 -13.91 0.09
C PRO A 224 0.34 -13.83 -1.28
N ASN A 225 0.90 -14.52 -2.27
CA ASN A 225 0.25 -14.67 -3.56
C ASN A 225 -0.68 -15.90 -3.52
N LYS A 226 -1.98 -15.68 -3.61
CA LYS A 226 -3.00 -16.74 -3.62
C LYS A 226 -3.20 -17.38 -5.01
N LYS A 227 -2.69 -16.77 -6.08
CA LYS A 227 -3.03 -17.13 -7.48
C LYS A 227 -1.86 -17.69 -8.29
N GLY A 228 -0.82 -18.24 -7.65
CA GLY A 228 0.29 -18.82 -8.41
C GLY A 228 1.57 -19.04 -7.61
N PRO A 229 2.64 -19.51 -8.26
CA PRO A 229 3.91 -19.75 -7.59
C PRO A 229 4.47 -18.44 -7.02
N PRO A 230 5.37 -18.52 -6.01
CA PRO A 230 6.04 -17.36 -5.47
C PRO A 230 6.72 -16.56 -6.58
N ARG A 231 6.31 -15.30 -6.75
CA ARG A 231 6.92 -14.40 -7.73
C ARG A 231 7.95 -13.52 -7.03
N ARG A 232 9.00 -13.13 -7.74
CA ARG A 232 9.96 -12.15 -7.21
C ARG A 232 9.23 -10.83 -6.94
N THR A 233 9.47 -10.25 -5.76
CA THR A 233 9.08 -8.87 -5.48
C THR A 233 9.87 -7.91 -6.36
N GLY A 234 9.26 -6.82 -6.76
CA GLY A 234 9.93 -5.81 -7.58
C GLY A 234 9.01 -5.19 -8.61
N ARG A 235 9.58 -4.31 -9.40
CA ARG A 235 8.85 -3.65 -10.48
C ARG A 235 8.95 -4.47 -11.75
N LEU A 236 7.81 -4.64 -12.39
CA LEU A 236 7.67 -5.21 -13.74
C LEU A 236 7.35 -4.06 -14.69
N TYR A 237 8.34 -3.52 -15.35
CA TYR A 237 8.13 -2.43 -16.31
C TYR A 237 7.47 -2.95 -17.57
N ILE A 238 6.48 -2.21 -18.06
CA ILE A 238 5.72 -2.55 -19.25
C ILE A 238 5.55 -1.33 -20.15
N ASP A 239 5.23 -1.58 -21.39
CA ASP A 239 4.79 -0.57 -22.35
C ASP A 239 3.25 -0.63 -22.48
N PRO A 240 2.48 0.27 -21.82
CA PRO A 240 1.03 0.26 -21.88
C PRO A 240 0.47 0.74 -23.24
N GLU A 241 1.32 1.24 -24.16
CA GLU A 241 0.97 1.59 -25.54
C GLU A 241 1.18 0.40 -26.49
N GLY A 242 1.15 -0.84 -25.99
CA GLY A 242 1.25 -2.06 -26.78
C GLY A 242 0.03 -2.33 -27.63
N GLU A 243 -0.06 -3.55 -28.15
CA GLU A 243 -1.14 -4.00 -29.04
C GLU A 243 -2.50 -3.91 -28.35
N LYS A 244 -3.46 -3.24 -28.96
CA LYS A 244 -4.85 -3.20 -28.50
C LYS A 244 -5.56 -4.48 -28.94
N LEU A 245 -6.10 -5.19 -27.98
CA LEU A 245 -6.87 -6.40 -28.18
C LEU A 245 -8.37 -6.10 -28.09
N ASP A 246 -9.19 -7.10 -28.43
CA ASP A 246 -10.63 -7.02 -28.26
C ASP A 246 -11.01 -6.77 -26.79
N ASN A 247 -12.23 -6.27 -26.56
CA ASN A 247 -12.79 -6.00 -25.24
C ASN A 247 -11.99 -4.98 -24.37
N GLY A 248 -11.23 -4.07 -25.01
CA GLY A 248 -10.50 -3.01 -24.35
C GLY A 248 -9.25 -3.47 -23.59
N LEU A 249 -8.76 -4.67 -23.88
CA LEU A 249 -7.51 -5.17 -23.34
C LEU A 249 -6.32 -4.61 -24.14
N ILE A 250 -5.16 -4.60 -23.49
CA ILE A 250 -3.88 -4.21 -24.08
C ILE A 250 -2.87 -5.34 -23.81
N ARG A 251 -2.21 -5.79 -24.84
CA ARG A 251 -1.06 -6.70 -24.78
C ARG A 251 0.20 -5.88 -24.65
N ALA A 252 0.58 -5.58 -23.41
CA ALA A 252 1.66 -4.69 -23.06
C ALA A 252 2.99 -5.46 -22.96
N PRO A 253 3.99 -5.19 -23.80
CA PRO A 253 5.26 -5.89 -23.72
C PRO A 253 6.02 -5.54 -22.43
N PHE A 254 6.71 -6.53 -21.83
CA PHE A 254 7.68 -6.28 -20.80
C PHE A 254 8.88 -5.54 -21.39
N ILE A 255 9.31 -4.49 -20.71
CA ILE A 255 10.48 -3.70 -21.10
C ILE A 255 11.43 -3.61 -19.91
N ASP A 256 12.71 -3.35 -20.17
CA ASP A 256 13.66 -3.07 -19.10
C ASP A 256 13.49 -1.67 -18.51
N SER A 257 14.03 -1.46 -17.32
CA SER A 257 13.96 -0.16 -16.63
C SER A 257 14.50 1.00 -17.46
N LYS A 258 15.57 0.78 -18.24
CA LYS A 258 16.18 1.82 -19.08
C LYS A 258 15.22 2.28 -20.17
N LYS A 259 14.61 1.34 -20.89
CA LYS A 259 13.61 1.62 -21.92
C LYS A 259 12.38 2.33 -21.33
N ALA A 260 11.88 1.85 -20.16
CA ALA A 260 10.75 2.49 -19.48
C ALA A 260 11.03 3.96 -19.17
N HIS A 261 12.22 4.26 -18.61
CA HIS A 261 12.59 5.64 -18.31
C HIS A 261 12.88 6.46 -19.58
N GLN A 262 13.45 5.89 -20.62
CA GLN A 262 13.65 6.60 -21.90
C GLN A 262 12.34 7.02 -22.55
N LYS A 263 11.31 6.16 -22.48
CA LYS A 263 10.02 6.42 -23.14
C LYS A 263 9.09 7.27 -22.29
N TYR A 264 9.05 7.04 -20.98
CA TYR A 264 8.02 7.56 -20.06
C TYR A 264 8.58 8.43 -18.93
N GLY A 265 9.89 8.44 -18.68
CA GLY A 265 10.54 9.12 -17.56
C GLY A 265 10.68 10.64 -17.64
#